data_30bd9d1ee08232b992589065c4b14789
#
_entry.id   30bd9d1ee08232b992589065c4b14789
#
_cell.length_a   1.000
_cell.length_b   1.000
_cell.length_c   1.000
_cell.angle_alpha   90.00
_cell.angle_beta   90.00
_cell.angle_gamma   90.00
#
_symmetry.space_group_name_H-M   'P 1'
#
loop_
_entity.id
_entity.type
_entity.pdbx_description
1 polymer ?
#
loop_
_entity_poly.entity_id
_entity_poly.type
_entity_poly.pdbx_seq_one_letter_code
_entity_poly.pdbx_strand_id
1 'polypeptide(L)'
;MRLLRCRRKKIRLFCTIKVKFDLVKRILPIISFILLTAINSKAQSNREPSPDALQRILKVYPNPATTFTKFEFQKGFDKGYTLQVINFIGKQVYEAKNISSTTTLDLSSYNRGVYIYQLKDQSGKVIESGKFQISK
;
A
#
# COMPACT_ATOMS: atom_id res chain seq x y z
N MET A 1 57.11 22.81 -42.71
CA MET A 1 56.26 21.69 -42.15
C MET A 1 55.60 21.93 -40.77
N ARG A 2 55.74 23.08 -40.12
CA ARG A 2 55.12 23.36 -38.79
C ARG A 2 53.71 23.98 -38.82
N LEU A 3 53.27 24.64 -39.86
CA LEU A 3 52.01 25.33 -39.95
C LEU A 3 50.77 24.42 -40.17
N LEU A 4 50.94 23.24 -40.74
CA LEU A 4 49.82 22.29 -41.00
C LEU A 4 49.38 21.50 -39.75
N ARG A 5 50.26 21.42 -38.73
CA ARG A 5 49.93 20.69 -37.47
C ARG A 5 49.04 21.51 -36.52
N CYS A 6 49.15 22.85 -36.61
CA CYS A 6 48.32 23.73 -35.78
C CYS A 6 46.84 23.78 -36.23
N ARG A 7 46.59 23.71 -37.53
CA ARG A 7 45.27 23.76 -38.12
C ARG A 7 44.41 22.52 -37.78
N ARG A 8 45.04 21.32 -37.73
CA ARG A 8 44.35 20.07 -37.37
C ARG A 8 43.94 20.04 -35.89
N LYS A 9 44.73 20.62 -34.96
CA LYS A 9 44.36 20.67 -33.54
C LYS A 9 43.15 21.59 -33.31
N LYS A 10 43.10 22.73 -34.00
CA LYS A 10 41.96 23.67 -33.88
C LYS A 10 40.65 23.10 -34.40
N ILE A 11 40.68 22.34 -35.51
CA ILE A 11 39.50 21.67 -36.06
C ILE A 11 38.99 20.56 -35.15
N ARG A 12 39.88 19.76 -34.55
CA ARG A 12 39.48 18.72 -33.59
C ARG A 12 38.86 19.30 -32.32
N LEU A 13 39.38 20.40 -31.83
CA LEU A 13 38.86 21.06 -30.62
C LEU A 13 37.45 21.64 -30.90
N PHE A 14 37.27 22.27 -32.06
CA PHE A 14 35.93 22.78 -32.47
C PHE A 14 34.91 21.67 -32.68
N CYS A 15 35.30 20.54 -33.26
CA CYS A 15 34.43 19.40 -33.46
C CYS A 15 33.99 18.76 -32.10
N THR A 16 34.92 18.64 -31.15
CA THR A 16 34.63 18.08 -29.80
C THR A 16 33.70 18.98 -29.00
N ILE A 17 33.81 20.30 -29.14
CA ILE A 17 32.94 21.28 -28.46
C ILE A 17 31.53 21.20 -29.05
N LYS A 18 31.39 21.10 -30.38
CA LYS A 18 30.10 21.02 -31.06
C LYS A 18 29.34 19.74 -30.67
N VAL A 19 30.02 18.61 -30.65
CA VAL A 19 29.42 17.32 -30.23
C VAL A 19 28.95 17.36 -28.76
N LYS A 20 29.72 17.98 -27.87
CA LYS A 20 29.29 18.16 -26.47
C LYS A 20 28.07 19.06 -26.34
N PHE A 21 27.99 20.10 -27.13
CA PHE A 21 26.90 21.06 -27.11
C PHE A 21 25.57 20.45 -27.66
N ASP A 22 25.66 19.62 -28.70
CA ASP A 22 24.52 18.90 -29.25
C ASP A 22 24.00 17.81 -28.30
N LEU A 23 24.88 17.15 -27.57
CA LEU A 23 24.53 16.19 -26.54
C LEU A 23 23.78 16.86 -25.37
N VAL A 24 24.24 18.02 -24.93
CA VAL A 24 23.58 18.81 -23.87
C VAL A 24 22.17 19.26 -24.30
N LYS A 25 22.00 19.71 -25.54
CA LYS A 25 20.69 20.09 -26.07
C LYS A 25 19.69 18.93 -26.12
N ARG A 26 20.18 17.71 -26.32
CA ARG A 26 19.32 16.50 -26.30
C ARG A 26 18.98 16.02 -24.91
N ILE A 27 19.90 16.18 -23.95
CA ILE A 27 19.70 15.70 -22.57
C ILE A 27 18.87 16.71 -21.75
N LEU A 28 19.02 18.01 -22.02
CA LEU A 28 18.32 19.08 -21.29
C LEU A 28 16.79 18.90 -21.25
N PRO A 29 16.07 18.60 -22.36
CA PRO A 29 14.63 18.39 -22.33
C PRO A 29 14.24 17.13 -21.57
N ILE A 30 15.07 16.09 -21.58
CA ILE A 30 14.81 14.85 -20.84
C ILE A 30 14.90 15.10 -19.35
N ILE A 31 15.93 15.82 -18.89
CA ILE A 31 16.09 16.20 -17.48
C ILE A 31 14.95 17.12 -17.04
N SER A 32 14.54 18.08 -17.88
CA SER A 32 13.41 18.96 -17.60
C SER A 32 12.11 18.17 -17.45
N PHE A 33 11.88 17.18 -18.31
CA PHE A 33 10.68 16.33 -18.25
C PHE A 33 10.67 15.46 -16.97
N ILE A 34 11.80 14.89 -16.58
CA ILE A 34 11.95 14.13 -15.33
C ILE A 34 11.70 15.02 -14.11
N LEU A 35 12.21 16.26 -14.14
CA LEU A 35 12.01 17.21 -13.05
C LEU A 35 10.54 17.63 -12.91
N LEU A 36 9.83 17.82 -14.03
CA LEU A 36 8.40 18.13 -14.01
C LEU A 36 7.54 16.98 -13.43
N THR A 37 7.91 15.72 -13.71
CA THR A 37 7.18 14.57 -13.17
C THR A 37 7.43 14.38 -11.67
N ALA A 38 8.58 14.78 -11.16
CA ALA A 38 8.93 14.68 -9.74
C ALA A 38 8.08 15.62 -8.84
N ILE A 39 7.58 16.74 -9.36
CA ILE A 39 6.81 17.73 -8.59
C ILE A 39 5.40 17.20 -8.25
N ASN A 40 4.86 16.25 -9.02
CA ASN A 40 3.56 15.63 -8.76
C ASN A 40 3.62 14.46 -7.79
N SER A 41 4.78 14.09 -7.31
CA SER A 41 4.98 13.07 -6.29
C SER A 41 4.63 13.63 -4.92
N LYS A 42 3.33 13.84 -4.65
CA LYS A 42 2.83 14.00 -3.29
C LYS A 42 2.98 12.66 -2.61
N ALA A 43 4.14 12.43 -2.01
CA ALA A 43 4.33 11.33 -1.09
C ALA A 43 3.22 11.40 -0.04
N GLN A 44 2.42 10.34 0.05
CA GLN A 44 1.33 10.17 1.00
C GLN A 44 1.92 10.05 2.41
N SER A 45 2.33 11.16 2.99
CA SER A 45 2.71 11.27 4.39
C SER A 45 1.80 12.26 5.09
N ASN A 46 0.56 11.90 5.23
CA ASN A 46 -0.36 12.30 6.30
C ASN A 46 -1.54 11.34 6.20
N ARG A 47 -1.40 10.17 6.80
CA ARG A 47 -2.56 9.42 7.22
C ARG A 47 -3.11 10.14 8.45
N GLU A 48 -3.83 11.21 8.24
CA GLU A 48 -4.92 11.50 9.15
C GLU A 48 -5.75 10.23 9.27
N PRO A 49 -6.17 9.84 10.48
CA PRO A 49 -7.07 8.72 10.62
C PRO A 49 -8.26 9.01 9.71
N SER A 50 -8.40 8.18 8.68
CA SER A 50 -9.49 8.27 7.71
C SER A 50 -10.79 8.47 8.49
N PRO A 51 -11.73 9.34 8.08
CA PRO A 51 -13.03 9.50 8.72
C PRO A 51 -13.75 8.15 8.92
N ASP A 52 -13.43 7.16 8.08
CA ASP A 52 -13.86 5.77 8.23
C ASP A 52 -13.37 5.10 9.52
N ALA A 53 -12.27 5.56 10.13
CA ALA A 53 -11.81 5.03 11.40
C ALA A 53 -12.74 5.42 12.57
N LEU A 54 -13.48 6.52 12.42
CA LEU A 54 -14.45 7.00 13.43
C LEU A 54 -15.82 6.32 13.31
N GLN A 55 -16.10 5.59 12.23
CA GLN A 55 -17.38 4.92 11.98
C GLN A 55 -17.30 3.39 11.98
N ARG A 56 -16.18 2.81 12.41
CA ARG A 56 -16.05 1.34 12.45
C ARG A 56 -17.10 0.76 13.40
N ILE A 57 -17.85 -0.18 12.88
CA ILE A 57 -18.83 -0.97 13.62
C ILE A 57 -18.09 -1.99 14.50
N LEU A 58 -16.98 -2.52 14.00
CA LEU A 58 -16.22 -3.60 14.62
C LEU A 58 -14.80 -3.17 15.01
N LYS A 59 -14.44 -3.35 16.27
CA LYS A 59 -13.08 -3.18 16.78
C LYS A 59 -12.40 -4.54 16.91
N VAL A 60 -11.17 -4.65 16.45
CA VAL A 60 -10.36 -5.88 16.48
C VAL A 60 -9.12 -5.66 17.32
N TYR A 61 -8.96 -6.46 18.37
CA TYR A 61 -7.82 -6.35 19.27
C TYR A 61 -7.49 -7.68 19.99
N PRO A 62 -6.24 -7.94 20.36
CA PRO A 62 -5.06 -7.18 19.97
C PRO A 62 -4.78 -7.26 18.45
N ASN A 63 -4.09 -6.28 17.93
CA ASN A 63 -3.61 -6.26 16.54
C ASN A 63 -2.24 -5.54 16.50
N PRO A 64 -1.12 -6.23 16.32
CA PRO A 64 -0.97 -7.67 16.03
C PRO A 64 -1.41 -8.60 17.17
N ALA A 65 -1.91 -9.78 16.77
CA ALA A 65 -2.34 -10.85 17.67
C ALA A 65 -1.37 -12.03 17.67
N THR A 66 -1.29 -12.76 18.79
CA THR A 66 -0.43 -13.96 18.93
C THR A 66 -1.26 -15.24 19.11
N THR A 67 -2.04 -15.32 20.17
CA THR A 67 -2.81 -16.51 20.57
C THR A 67 -4.30 -16.38 20.26
N PHE A 68 -4.85 -15.19 20.44
CA PHE A 68 -6.26 -14.90 20.14
C PHE A 68 -6.44 -13.47 19.66
N THR A 69 -7.57 -13.21 19.02
CA THR A 69 -8.06 -11.86 18.73
C THR A 69 -9.54 -11.76 19.08
N LYS A 70 -9.97 -10.56 19.46
CA LYS A 70 -11.37 -10.28 19.80
C LYS A 70 -11.94 -9.31 18.78
N PHE A 71 -13.16 -9.61 18.38
CA PHE A 71 -14.00 -8.77 17.54
C PHE A 71 -15.12 -8.21 18.41
N GLU A 72 -15.10 -6.92 18.67
CA GLU A 72 -16.05 -6.23 19.53
C GLU A 72 -16.84 -5.20 18.75
N PHE A 73 -18.17 -5.28 18.87
CA PHE A 73 -19.06 -4.30 18.24
C PHE A 73 -19.07 -3.01 19.05
N GLN A 74 -18.81 -1.91 18.37
CA GLN A 74 -18.86 -0.57 18.93
C GLN A 74 -20.25 0.04 18.79
N LYS A 75 -20.94 -0.26 17.71
CA LYS A 75 -22.28 0.27 17.39
C LYS A 75 -23.03 -0.72 16.49
N GLY A 76 -24.36 -0.67 16.53
CA GLY A 76 -25.22 -1.32 15.53
C GLY A 76 -25.12 -2.85 15.50
N PHE A 77 -24.94 -3.48 16.67
CA PHE A 77 -24.91 -4.94 16.76
C PHE A 77 -26.28 -5.53 16.36
N ASP A 78 -26.23 -6.50 15.43
CA ASP A 78 -27.38 -7.35 15.05
C ASP A 78 -26.97 -8.82 15.18
N LYS A 79 -27.83 -9.62 15.80
CA LYS A 79 -27.61 -11.06 16.00
C LYS A 79 -27.52 -11.84 14.68
N GLY A 80 -28.09 -11.32 13.60
CA GLY A 80 -28.06 -11.95 12.27
C GLY A 80 -26.75 -11.79 11.50
N TYR A 81 -25.76 -11.08 12.06
CA TYR A 81 -24.50 -10.88 11.38
C TYR A 81 -23.65 -12.15 11.35
N THR A 82 -22.89 -12.30 10.25
CA THR A 82 -21.93 -13.36 10.04
C THR A 82 -20.52 -12.76 9.93
N LEU A 83 -19.61 -13.24 10.77
CA LEU A 83 -18.20 -12.88 10.73
C LEU A 83 -17.42 -13.91 9.91
N GLN A 84 -16.77 -13.50 8.87
CA GLN A 84 -15.92 -14.33 8.02
C GLN A 84 -14.47 -13.84 8.09
N VAL A 85 -13.52 -14.77 8.19
CA VAL A 85 -12.09 -14.47 8.12
C VAL A 85 -11.46 -15.20 6.94
N ILE A 86 -10.68 -14.47 6.18
CA ILE A 86 -10.06 -14.89 4.93
C ILE A 86 -8.54 -14.67 5.07
N ASN A 87 -7.75 -15.64 4.62
CA ASN A 87 -6.30 -15.45 4.55
C ASN A 87 -5.90 -14.59 3.33
N PHE A 88 -4.62 -14.26 3.23
CA PHE A 88 -4.08 -13.42 2.15
C PHE A 88 -4.21 -14.06 0.74
N ILE A 89 -4.43 -15.39 0.65
CA ILE A 89 -4.64 -16.10 -0.63
C ILE A 89 -6.11 -16.02 -1.06
N GLY A 90 -7.01 -15.49 -0.19
CA GLY A 90 -8.45 -15.44 -0.45
C GLY A 90 -9.22 -16.68 0.05
N LYS A 91 -8.55 -17.63 0.73
CA LYS A 91 -9.23 -18.79 1.31
C LYS A 91 -9.89 -18.38 2.62
N GLN A 92 -11.19 -18.74 2.76
CA GLN A 92 -11.90 -18.63 4.03
C GLN A 92 -11.34 -19.61 5.03
N VAL A 93 -10.99 -19.12 6.20
CA VAL A 93 -10.38 -19.90 7.29
C VAL A 93 -11.27 -19.95 8.54
N TYR A 94 -12.23 -19.05 8.64
CA TYR A 94 -13.19 -19.00 9.75
C TYR A 94 -14.51 -18.40 9.30
N GLU A 95 -15.59 -18.90 9.87
CA GLU A 95 -16.94 -18.36 9.74
C GLU A 95 -17.71 -18.57 11.02
N ALA A 96 -18.32 -17.53 11.55
CA ALA A 96 -19.25 -17.59 12.66
C ALA A 96 -20.54 -16.88 12.28
N LYS A 97 -21.64 -17.59 12.34
CA LYS A 97 -23.01 -17.07 12.15
C LYS A 97 -23.59 -16.71 13.51
N ASN A 98 -24.50 -15.74 13.51
CA ASN A 98 -25.18 -15.31 14.74
C ASN A 98 -24.18 -14.94 15.85
N ILE A 99 -23.20 -14.10 15.51
CA ILE A 99 -22.14 -13.67 16.42
C ILE A 99 -22.71 -12.90 17.60
N SER A 100 -22.00 -12.91 18.73
CA SER A 100 -22.31 -12.09 19.90
C SER A 100 -21.66 -10.71 19.79
N SER A 101 -22.03 -9.80 20.68
CA SER A 101 -21.44 -8.46 20.76
C SER A 101 -19.90 -8.48 20.91
N THR A 102 -19.38 -9.56 21.45
CA THR A 102 -17.92 -9.81 21.50
C THR A 102 -17.68 -11.26 21.09
N THR A 103 -16.89 -11.44 20.03
CA THR A 103 -16.51 -12.77 19.52
C THR A 103 -15.01 -12.92 19.63
N THR A 104 -14.53 -14.01 20.26
CA THR A 104 -13.11 -14.32 20.39
C THR A 104 -12.74 -15.40 19.40
N LEU A 105 -11.66 -15.17 18.64
CA LEU A 105 -11.10 -16.13 17.70
C LEU A 105 -9.77 -16.66 18.25
N ASP A 106 -9.67 -17.96 18.43
CA ASP A 106 -8.41 -18.65 18.75
C ASP A 106 -7.55 -18.74 17.48
N LEU A 107 -6.30 -18.32 17.60
CA LEU A 107 -5.34 -18.26 16.51
C LEU A 107 -4.28 -19.36 16.59
N SER A 108 -4.41 -20.32 17.50
CA SER A 108 -3.42 -21.37 17.75
C SER A 108 -3.07 -22.18 16.49
N SER A 109 -4.07 -22.46 15.66
CA SER A 109 -3.94 -23.20 14.39
C SER A 109 -3.60 -22.32 13.18
N TYR A 110 -3.50 -20.98 13.33
CA TYR A 110 -3.28 -20.06 12.24
C TYR A 110 -1.80 -19.76 12.07
N ASN A 111 -1.38 -19.61 10.83
CA ASN A 111 -0.02 -19.19 10.51
C ASN A 111 0.18 -17.69 10.68
N ARG A 112 1.44 -17.28 10.91
CA ARG A 112 1.82 -15.87 10.88
C ARG A 112 1.45 -15.25 9.54
N GLY A 113 0.85 -14.05 9.56
CA GLY A 113 0.46 -13.37 8.34
C GLY A 113 -0.62 -12.32 8.53
N VAL A 114 -1.09 -11.77 7.42
CA VAL A 114 -2.20 -10.81 7.38
C VAL A 114 -3.47 -11.56 7.03
N TYR A 115 -4.53 -11.28 7.76
CA TYR A 115 -5.86 -11.83 7.57
C TYR A 115 -6.86 -10.69 7.35
N ILE A 116 -7.89 -10.97 6.57
CA ILE A 116 -8.97 -10.04 6.27
C ILE A 116 -10.21 -10.57 6.96
N TYR A 117 -10.88 -9.75 7.74
CA TYR A 117 -12.21 -10.05 8.25
C TYR A 117 -13.28 -9.33 7.43
N GLN A 118 -14.42 -9.95 7.31
CA GLN A 118 -15.62 -9.40 6.68
C GLN A 118 -16.82 -9.65 7.59
N LEU A 119 -17.56 -8.59 7.85
CA LEU A 119 -18.86 -8.65 8.51
C LEU A 119 -19.93 -8.63 7.45
N LYS A 120 -20.81 -9.63 7.44
CA LYS A 120 -21.90 -9.75 6.50
C LYS A 120 -23.25 -9.70 7.22
N ASP A 121 -24.23 -9.12 6.58
CA ASP A 121 -25.62 -9.17 7.04
C ASP A 121 -26.29 -10.51 6.68
N GLN A 122 -27.56 -10.65 7.03
CA GLN A 122 -28.38 -11.83 6.72
C GLN A 122 -28.56 -12.07 5.21
N SER A 123 -28.45 -11.03 4.40
CA SER A 123 -28.51 -11.12 2.94
C SER A 123 -27.18 -11.56 2.30
N GLY A 124 -26.12 -11.65 3.10
CA GLY A 124 -24.77 -11.97 2.63
C GLY A 124 -23.98 -10.75 2.12
N LYS A 125 -24.55 -9.55 2.22
CA LYS A 125 -23.87 -8.32 1.85
C LYS A 125 -22.79 -7.97 2.88
N VAL A 126 -21.62 -7.59 2.42
CA VAL A 126 -20.52 -7.12 3.28
C VAL A 126 -20.85 -5.72 3.79
N ILE A 127 -20.98 -5.58 5.12
CA ILE A 127 -21.25 -4.31 5.80
C ILE A 127 -19.93 -3.61 6.16
N GLU A 128 -18.97 -4.41 6.66
CA GLU A 128 -17.66 -3.92 7.03
C GLU A 128 -16.58 -4.94 6.69
N SER A 129 -15.41 -4.45 6.34
CA SER A 129 -14.22 -5.27 6.18
C SER A 129 -13.00 -4.58 6.76
N GLY A 130 -12.06 -5.36 7.23
CA GLY A 130 -10.81 -4.84 7.73
C GLY A 130 -9.74 -5.91 7.75
N LYS A 131 -8.57 -5.55 8.26
CA LYS A 131 -7.43 -6.46 8.34
C LYS A 131 -6.86 -6.51 9.74
N PHE A 132 -6.34 -7.67 10.12
CA PHE A 132 -5.53 -7.84 11.32
C PHE A 132 -4.32 -8.72 11.02
N GLN A 133 -3.31 -8.63 11.87
CA GLN A 133 -2.06 -9.34 11.69
C GLN A 133 -1.86 -10.35 12.81
N ILE A 134 -1.40 -11.54 12.44
CA ILE A 134 -0.94 -12.58 13.37
C ILE A 134 0.59 -12.55 13.39
N SER A 135 1.17 -12.38 14.58
CA SER A 135 2.61 -12.38 14.80
C SER A 135 2.94 -13.47 15.85
N LYS A 136 3.37 -14.61 15.34
CA LYS A 136 3.93 -15.72 16.15
C LYS A 136 5.42 -15.77 15.99
#